data_bb9ab27687fda4c22fabfc4e6e19e8e7
#
_entry.id   bb9ab27687fda4c22fabfc4e6e19e8e7
#
_cell.length_a   1.000
_cell.length_b   1.000
_cell.length_c   1.000
_cell.angle_alpha   90.00
_cell.angle_beta   90.00
_cell.angle_gamma   90.00
#
_symmetry.space_group_name_H-M   'P 1'
#
loop_
_entity.id
_entity.type
_entity.pdbx_description
1 polymer ?
#
loop_
_entity_poly.entity_id
_entity_poly.type
_entity_poly.pdbx_seq_one_letter_code
_entity_poly.pdbx_strand_id
1 'polypeptide(L)'
;HIAPLKGFHVAGVLWYQGCDDANNYGTALQYESQMTTLINQYRNVFGRKDLPFLYVQLARWPNYQYTQNVREAQRTTLGNTNLHDSSNVAMTVSLDTDKGTSALIHPLGKDILGARMAAQYLAMEDGTTVPNGPLIEHARHTANGAIALSFRNGTASRLKAMQPNYSKTASAIAPNYKSAPKATPLSSISKVANYSGQWQAVNATIRGNQVLLTAADGSILNDLNAMSQVRYLFSGNPKCASMLYNDFNLPASPFITIVE
;
A
#
# COMPACT_ATOMS: atom_id res chain seq x y z
N HIS A 1 -23.65 16.85 3.62
CA HIS A 1 -23.93 15.64 4.40
C HIS A 1 -23.25 15.66 5.79
N ILE A 2 -22.08 16.31 5.94
CA ILE A 2 -21.32 16.33 7.21
C ILE A 2 -21.75 17.47 8.13
N ALA A 3 -22.16 18.63 7.58
CA ALA A 3 -22.54 19.79 8.37
C ALA A 3 -23.59 19.51 9.48
N PRO A 4 -24.63 18.68 9.26
CA PRO A 4 -25.57 18.32 10.31
C PRO A 4 -24.97 17.55 11.49
N LEU A 5 -23.80 16.93 11.30
CA LEU A 5 -23.11 16.13 12.31
C LEU A 5 -22.12 16.94 13.17
N LYS A 6 -21.96 18.24 12.90
CA LYS A 6 -20.97 19.11 13.55
C LYS A 6 -21.08 19.14 15.09
N GLY A 7 -22.27 18.92 15.64
CA GLY A 7 -22.49 18.90 17.10
C GLY A 7 -22.22 17.57 17.79
N PHE A 8 -21.89 16.52 17.04
CA PHE A 8 -21.65 15.20 17.61
C PHE A 8 -20.18 14.98 17.95
N HIS A 9 -19.94 14.23 19.02
CA HIS A 9 -18.61 13.70 19.31
C HIS A 9 -18.33 12.51 18.41
N VAL A 10 -17.37 12.68 17.48
CA VAL A 10 -16.96 11.65 16.54
C VAL A 10 -15.63 11.06 16.99
N ALA A 11 -15.57 9.75 17.18
CA ALA A 11 -14.36 9.05 17.64
C ALA A 11 -13.28 9.00 16.54
N GLY A 12 -13.70 8.81 15.29
CA GLY A 12 -12.79 8.76 14.15
C GLY A 12 -13.55 8.65 12.83
N VAL A 13 -12.84 8.63 11.72
CA VAL A 13 -13.40 8.46 10.38
C VAL A 13 -12.85 7.18 9.76
N LEU A 14 -13.74 6.33 9.25
CA LEU A 14 -13.42 5.18 8.44
C LEU A 14 -13.81 5.48 6.98
N TRP A 15 -12.83 5.47 6.09
CA TRP A 15 -13.00 5.92 4.71
C TRP A 15 -12.65 4.84 3.70
N TYR A 16 -13.55 4.51 2.79
CA TYR A 16 -13.30 3.60 1.68
C TYR A 16 -13.92 4.15 0.42
N GLN A 17 -13.14 4.87 -0.37
CA GLN A 17 -13.56 5.54 -1.60
C GLN A 17 -12.35 5.72 -2.52
N GLY A 18 -12.57 6.10 -3.78
CA GLY A 18 -11.56 6.39 -4.80
C GLY A 18 -11.73 5.55 -6.06
N CYS A 19 -12.70 4.61 -6.09
CA CYS A 19 -12.89 3.75 -7.26
C CYS A 19 -13.26 4.57 -8.49
N ASP A 20 -14.15 5.54 -8.38
CA ASP A 20 -14.58 6.36 -9.51
C ASP A 20 -13.49 7.32 -9.98
N ASP A 21 -12.67 7.84 -9.04
CA ASP A 21 -11.51 8.67 -9.37
C ASP A 21 -10.47 7.91 -10.22
N ALA A 22 -10.46 6.58 -10.14
CA ALA A 22 -9.60 5.73 -10.94
C ALA A 22 -10.03 5.57 -12.40
N ASN A 23 -11.19 6.10 -12.78
CA ASN A 23 -11.71 6.07 -14.13
C ASN A 23 -11.10 7.15 -15.04
N ASN A 24 -10.59 8.24 -14.46
CA ASN A 24 -10.01 9.37 -15.18
C ASN A 24 -8.60 9.68 -14.66
N TYR A 25 -7.65 9.98 -15.58
CA TYR A 25 -6.26 10.27 -15.22
C TYR A 25 -6.13 11.54 -14.38
N GLY A 26 -6.88 12.58 -14.71
CA GLY A 26 -6.83 13.85 -13.98
C GLY A 26 -7.29 13.73 -12.54
N THR A 27 -8.41 13.03 -12.30
CA THR A 27 -8.90 12.79 -10.92
C THR A 27 -7.96 11.88 -10.15
N ALA A 28 -7.41 10.85 -10.78
CA ALA A 28 -6.42 9.98 -10.14
C ALA A 28 -5.15 10.72 -9.70
N LEU A 29 -4.66 11.69 -10.49
CA LEU A 29 -3.51 12.52 -10.14
C LEU A 29 -3.80 13.51 -9.00
N GLN A 30 -5.03 14.01 -8.91
CA GLN A 30 -5.43 14.95 -7.88
C GLN A 30 -5.80 14.28 -6.55
N TYR A 31 -5.93 12.96 -6.53
CA TYR A 31 -6.50 12.23 -5.40
C TYR A 31 -5.73 12.47 -4.08
N GLU A 32 -4.39 12.54 -4.10
CA GLU A 32 -3.60 12.81 -2.90
C GLU A 32 -3.92 14.17 -2.28
N SER A 33 -3.95 15.22 -3.08
CA SER A 33 -4.26 16.58 -2.61
C SER A 33 -5.70 16.70 -2.13
N GLN A 34 -6.64 16.06 -2.82
CA GLN A 34 -8.04 16.03 -2.43
C GLN A 34 -8.25 15.25 -1.13
N MET A 35 -7.59 14.10 -0.97
CA MET A 35 -7.66 13.27 0.23
C MET A 35 -7.06 14.01 1.43
N THR A 36 -5.92 14.67 1.26
CA THR A 36 -5.30 15.50 2.30
C THR A 36 -6.23 16.63 2.73
N THR A 37 -6.81 17.32 1.76
CA THR A 37 -7.80 18.37 2.02
C THR A 37 -9.02 17.84 2.76
N LEU A 38 -9.54 16.69 2.34
CA LEU A 38 -10.69 16.04 2.95
C LEU A 38 -10.42 15.70 4.43
N ILE A 39 -9.30 15.08 4.74
CA ILE A 39 -8.89 14.76 6.12
C ILE A 39 -8.87 16.01 6.98
N ASN A 40 -8.21 17.05 6.50
CA ASN A 40 -8.12 18.33 7.23
C ASN A 40 -9.49 18.99 7.41
N GLN A 41 -10.38 18.90 6.40
CA GLN A 41 -11.74 19.45 6.50
C GLN A 41 -12.58 18.69 7.53
N TYR A 42 -12.52 17.34 7.59
CA TYR A 42 -13.19 16.58 8.64
C TYR A 42 -12.71 17.02 10.02
N ARG A 43 -11.41 17.15 10.21
CA ARG A 43 -10.82 17.63 11.47
C ARG A 43 -11.30 19.03 11.85
N ASN A 44 -11.38 19.93 10.89
CA ASN A 44 -11.87 21.31 11.10
C ASN A 44 -13.38 21.31 11.47
N VAL A 45 -14.20 20.53 10.76
CA VAL A 45 -15.66 20.47 11.03
C VAL A 45 -15.96 19.94 12.43
N PHE A 46 -15.23 18.93 12.88
CA PHE A 46 -15.42 18.34 14.20
C PHE A 46 -14.60 19.01 15.31
N GLY A 47 -13.78 20.04 14.97
CA GLY A 47 -12.97 20.76 15.94
C GLY A 47 -11.84 19.93 16.57
N ARG A 48 -11.42 18.84 15.92
CA ARG A 48 -10.40 17.91 16.39
C ARG A 48 -9.27 17.78 15.39
N LYS A 49 -8.16 18.47 15.63
CA LYS A 49 -6.95 18.41 14.75
C LYS A 49 -6.34 17.01 14.71
N ASP A 50 -6.50 16.25 15.78
CA ASP A 50 -5.99 14.89 16.00
C ASP A 50 -7.00 13.79 15.66
N LEU A 51 -8.19 14.13 15.11
CA LEU A 51 -9.22 13.16 14.79
C LEU A 51 -8.65 11.99 13.98
N PRO A 52 -8.74 10.74 14.50
CA PRO A 52 -8.28 9.56 13.77
C PRO A 52 -8.96 9.45 12.40
N PHE A 53 -8.16 9.28 11.35
CA PHE A 53 -8.67 9.08 10.00
C PHE A 53 -8.02 7.83 9.39
N LEU A 54 -8.81 6.78 9.26
CA LEU A 54 -8.38 5.50 8.74
C LEU A 54 -9.01 5.25 7.38
N TYR A 55 -8.20 4.90 6.38
CA TYR A 55 -8.73 4.66 5.05
C TYR A 55 -8.21 3.38 4.41
N VAL A 56 -8.99 2.86 3.50
CA VAL A 56 -8.67 1.66 2.74
C VAL A 56 -8.01 2.03 1.42
N GLN A 57 -6.81 1.49 1.17
CA GLN A 57 -6.21 1.50 -0.16
C GLN A 57 -7.04 0.60 -1.09
N LEU A 58 -7.37 1.08 -2.28
CA LEU A 58 -8.28 0.40 -3.22
C LEU A 58 -7.90 -1.06 -3.49
N ALA A 59 -8.92 -1.92 -3.51
CA ALA A 59 -8.81 -3.32 -3.88
C ALA A 59 -8.42 -3.51 -5.36
N ARG A 60 -8.13 -4.75 -5.74
CA ARG A 60 -7.90 -5.13 -7.14
C ARG A 60 -9.18 -4.88 -7.95
N TRP A 61 -9.03 -4.19 -9.10
CA TRP A 61 -10.14 -3.89 -9.99
C TRP A 61 -9.66 -3.82 -11.45
N PRO A 62 -10.20 -4.62 -12.37
CA PRO A 62 -9.71 -4.69 -13.75
C PRO A 62 -10.21 -3.58 -14.67
N ASN A 63 -11.34 -2.93 -14.35
CA ASN A 63 -12.08 -2.13 -15.33
C ASN A 63 -11.66 -0.66 -15.37
N TYR A 64 -10.97 -0.13 -14.34
CA TYR A 64 -10.51 1.25 -14.35
C TYR A 64 -9.01 1.34 -14.57
N GLN A 65 -8.63 2.16 -15.53
CA GLN A 65 -7.27 2.23 -16.04
C GLN A 65 -6.27 2.80 -15.02
N TYR A 66 -6.73 3.63 -14.09
CA TYR A 66 -5.86 4.39 -13.17
C TYR A 66 -5.97 3.96 -11.71
N THR A 67 -6.51 2.77 -11.43
CA THR A 67 -6.62 2.25 -10.06
C THR A 67 -5.27 2.20 -9.33
N GLN A 68 -4.19 1.85 -10.01
CA GLN A 68 -2.84 1.87 -9.44
C GLN A 68 -2.35 3.28 -9.08
N ASN A 69 -2.78 4.30 -9.83
CA ASN A 69 -2.43 5.70 -9.56
C ASN A 69 -3.15 6.22 -8.31
N VAL A 70 -4.45 5.89 -8.16
CA VAL A 70 -5.20 6.23 -6.94
C VAL A 70 -4.60 5.51 -5.71
N ARG A 71 -4.19 4.23 -5.83
CA ARG A 71 -3.50 3.54 -4.73
C ARG A 71 -2.18 4.22 -4.35
N GLU A 72 -1.43 4.69 -5.34
CA GLU A 72 -0.21 5.45 -5.08
C GLU A 72 -0.52 6.75 -4.36
N ALA A 73 -1.51 7.51 -4.83
CA ALA A 73 -1.97 8.72 -4.17
C ALA A 73 -2.43 8.46 -2.72
N GLN A 74 -3.14 7.35 -2.47
CA GLN A 74 -3.50 6.92 -1.13
C GLN A 74 -2.28 6.62 -0.26
N ARG A 75 -1.24 5.97 -0.82
CA ARG A 75 0.00 5.67 -0.11
C ARG A 75 0.78 6.94 0.24
N THR A 76 0.91 7.87 -0.70
CA THR A 76 1.65 9.12 -0.51
C THR A 76 0.94 10.07 0.45
N THR A 77 -0.37 10.03 0.55
CA THR A 77 -1.15 10.76 1.56
C THR A 77 -0.65 10.52 2.98
N LEU A 78 -0.18 9.30 3.33
CA LEU A 78 0.38 9.01 4.67
C LEU A 78 1.62 9.83 5.03
N GLY A 79 2.32 10.38 4.07
CA GLY A 79 3.53 11.20 4.27
C GLY A 79 3.36 12.63 3.83
N ASN A 80 2.13 13.05 3.50
CA ASN A 80 1.88 14.38 2.99
C ASN A 80 2.07 15.44 4.09
N THR A 81 2.98 16.39 3.85
CA THR A 81 3.35 17.44 4.80
C THR A 81 2.22 18.44 5.07
N ASN A 82 1.19 18.48 4.23
CA ASN A 82 0.01 19.32 4.41
C ASN A 82 -1.05 18.71 5.35
N LEU A 83 -0.85 17.48 5.84
CA LEU A 83 -1.68 16.95 6.92
C LEU A 83 -1.41 17.71 8.22
N HIS A 84 -2.47 18.14 8.91
CA HIS A 84 -2.32 18.86 10.18
C HIS A 84 -1.69 17.98 11.27
N ASP A 85 -2.03 16.70 11.26
CA ASP A 85 -1.43 15.68 12.13
C ASP A 85 -1.39 14.34 11.38
N SER A 86 -0.20 13.87 11.03
CA SER A 86 -0.01 12.61 10.32
C SER A 86 0.01 11.39 11.25
N SER A 87 0.16 11.58 12.57
CA SER A 87 0.25 10.48 13.54
C SER A 87 -1.06 9.69 13.64
N ASN A 88 -2.20 10.37 13.49
CA ASN A 88 -3.53 9.79 13.56
C ASN A 88 -4.14 9.52 12.19
N VAL A 89 -3.31 9.19 11.20
CA VAL A 89 -3.74 8.76 9.87
C VAL A 89 -3.19 7.37 9.59
N ALA A 90 -4.04 6.43 9.20
CA ALA A 90 -3.62 5.09 8.84
C ALA A 90 -4.28 4.61 7.55
N MET A 91 -3.56 3.75 6.83
CA MET A 91 -4.03 3.13 5.59
C MET A 91 -4.05 1.61 5.73
N THR A 92 -5.16 1.00 5.38
CA THR A 92 -5.32 -0.44 5.31
C THR A 92 -5.19 -0.92 3.87
N VAL A 93 -4.20 -1.75 3.58
CA VAL A 93 -4.03 -2.38 2.25
C VAL A 93 -5.09 -3.45 2.05
N SER A 94 -5.72 -3.48 0.87
CA SER A 94 -6.83 -4.39 0.56
C SER A 94 -6.54 -5.41 -0.55
N LEU A 95 -5.36 -5.42 -1.12
CA LEU A 95 -5.03 -6.29 -2.28
C LEU A 95 -5.15 -7.79 -2.00
N ASP A 96 -5.03 -8.20 -0.76
CA ASP A 96 -5.11 -9.60 -0.32
C ASP A 96 -6.47 -9.97 0.30
N THR A 97 -7.45 -9.05 0.32
CA THR A 97 -8.68 -9.26 1.10
C THR A 97 -9.91 -9.58 0.25
N ASP A 98 -9.83 -9.55 -1.06
CA ASP A 98 -11.01 -9.65 -1.93
C ASP A 98 -11.70 -11.03 -1.98
N LYS A 99 -11.16 -12.03 -1.29
CA LYS A 99 -11.72 -13.40 -1.26
C LYS A 99 -11.98 -13.98 -2.66
N GLY A 100 -11.14 -13.63 -3.64
CA GLY A 100 -11.26 -14.06 -5.04
C GLY A 100 -12.34 -13.35 -5.84
N THR A 101 -12.84 -12.22 -5.37
CA THR A 101 -13.91 -11.46 -6.03
C THR A 101 -13.41 -10.15 -6.66
N SER A 102 -12.19 -10.13 -7.19
CA SER A 102 -11.61 -8.94 -7.84
C SER A 102 -12.38 -8.45 -9.08
N ALA A 103 -13.29 -9.26 -9.62
CA ALA A 103 -14.21 -8.83 -10.68
C ALA A 103 -15.39 -7.99 -10.20
N LEU A 104 -15.56 -7.85 -8.88
CA LEU A 104 -16.58 -7.00 -8.27
C LEU A 104 -15.93 -5.68 -7.83
N ILE A 105 -16.56 -4.54 -8.17
CA ILE A 105 -16.09 -3.22 -7.69
C ILE A 105 -16.21 -3.11 -6.16
N HIS A 106 -17.14 -3.84 -5.56
CA HIS A 106 -17.28 -3.99 -4.12
C HIS A 106 -16.95 -5.43 -3.72
N PRO A 107 -15.64 -5.78 -3.63
CA PRO A 107 -15.23 -7.15 -3.34
C PRO A 107 -15.64 -7.58 -1.93
N LEU A 108 -15.73 -8.88 -1.73
CA LEU A 108 -15.90 -9.48 -0.41
C LEU A 108 -14.66 -9.21 0.47
N GLY A 109 -14.75 -9.55 1.77
CA GLY A 109 -13.61 -9.41 2.69
C GLY A 109 -13.58 -8.09 3.46
N LYS A 110 -14.72 -7.43 3.58
CA LYS A 110 -14.87 -6.24 4.42
C LYS A 110 -14.63 -6.53 5.90
N ASP A 111 -14.89 -7.76 6.33
CA ASP A 111 -14.56 -8.28 7.66
C ASP A 111 -13.07 -8.21 7.96
N ILE A 112 -12.22 -8.61 7.00
CA ILE A 112 -10.75 -8.53 7.14
C ILE A 112 -10.30 -7.07 7.22
N LEU A 113 -10.85 -6.21 6.36
CA LEU A 113 -10.54 -4.77 6.38
C LEU A 113 -10.96 -4.13 7.70
N GLY A 114 -12.18 -4.43 8.17
CA GLY A 114 -12.68 -3.93 9.43
C GLY A 114 -11.81 -4.32 10.62
N ALA A 115 -11.35 -5.58 10.67
CA ALA A 115 -10.45 -6.05 11.73
C ALA A 115 -9.09 -5.32 11.71
N ARG A 116 -8.52 -5.09 10.51
CA ARG A 116 -7.25 -4.33 10.36
C ARG A 116 -7.42 -2.87 10.80
N MET A 117 -8.50 -2.21 10.36
CA MET A 117 -8.80 -0.83 10.75
C MET A 117 -9.07 -0.72 12.25
N ALA A 118 -9.76 -1.68 12.85
CA ALA A 118 -9.98 -1.72 14.29
C ALA A 118 -8.66 -1.83 15.06
N ALA A 119 -7.74 -2.70 14.64
CA ALA A 119 -6.42 -2.81 15.26
C ALA A 119 -5.61 -1.51 15.13
N GLN A 120 -5.70 -0.82 14.00
CA GLN A 120 -5.06 0.48 13.80
C GLN A 120 -5.67 1.55 14.70
N TYR A 121 -6.99 1.60 14.79
CA TYR A 121 -7.70 2.56 15.63
C TYR A 121 -7.37 2.36 17.12
N LEU A 122 -7.44 1.13 17.62
CA LEU A 122 -7.11 0.82 19.00
C LEU A 122 -5.66 1.20 19.34
N ALA A 123 -4.71 0.92 18.45
CA ALA A 123 -3.33 1.31 18.66
C ALA A 123 -3.15 2.84 18.74
N MET A 124 -3.94 3.63 17.96
CA MET A 124 -3.94 5.09 18.08
C MET A 124 -4.49 5.55 19.43
N GLU A 125 -5.60 4.98 19.88
CA GLU A 125 -6.21 5.30 21.19
C GLU A 125 -5.29 4.95 22.35
N ASP A 126 -4.59 3.80 22.26
CA ASP A 126 -3.66 3.33 23.29
C ASP A 126 -2.27 4.02 23.22
N GLY A 127 -2.02 4.86 22.23
CA GLY A 127 -0.71 5.49 22.00
C GLY A 127 0.41 4.50 21.70
N THR A 128 0.06 3.32 21.15
CA THR A 128 1.01 2.27 20.77
C THR A 128 1.35 2.34 19.29
N THR A 129 2.29 1.48 18.84
CA THR A 129 2.66 1.43 17.42
C THR A 129 1.49 0.99 16.55
N VAL A 130 1.03 1.87 15.67
CA VAL A 130 -0.05 1.57 14.73
C VAL A 130 0.42 0.52 13.72
N PRO A 131 -0.27 -0.64 13.63
CA PRO A 131 0.14 -1.71 12.74
C PRO A 131 -0.08 -1.30 11.27
N ASN A 132 1.02 -1.22 10.53
CA ASN A 132 1.03 -0.99 9.09
C ASN A 132 1.79 -2.12 8.39
N GLY A 133 1.42 -2.44 7.15
CA GLY A 133 2.25 -3.25 6.27
C GLY A 133 3.52 -2.50 5.84
N PRO A 134 4.49 -3.16 5.19
CA PRO A 134 5.69 -2.49 4.70
C PRO A 134 5.36 -1.30 3.79
N LEU A 135 5.83 -0.12 4.18
CA LEU A 135 5.68 1.13 3.43
C LEU A 135 7.04 1.54 2.86
N ILE A 136 7.16 1.57 1.54
CA ILE A 136 8.41 1.98 0.89
C ILE A 136 8.83 3.39 1.34
N GLU A 137 10.12 3.54 1.62
CA GLU A 137 10.72 4.83 1.97
C GLU A 137 11.74 5.24 0.91
N HIS A 138 12.69 4.35 0.59
CA HIS A 138 13.73 4.62 -0.39
C HIS A 138 13.97 3.43 -1.31
N ALA A 139 14.33 3.71 -2.55
CA ALA A 139 14.99 2.79 -3.46
C ALA A 139 16.36 3.38 -3.82
N ARG A 140 17.45 2.70 -3.47
CA ARG A 140 18.82 3.21 -3.65
C ARG A 140 19.71 2.24 -4.35
N HIS A 141 20.57 2.76 -5.22
CA HIS A 141 21.64 1.99 -5.78
C HIS A 141 22.61 1.52 -4.68
N THR A 142 23.09 0.29 -4.81
CA THR A 142 24.13 -0.25 -3.95
C THR A 142 25.47 -0.30 -4.69
N ALA A 143 26.58 -0.28 -3.95
CA ALA A 143 27.92 -0.40 -4.53
C ALA A 143 28.13 -1.67 -5.40
N ASN A 144 27.32 -2.71 -5.14
CA ASN A 144 27.39 -4.00 -5.84
C ASN A 144 26.43 -4.09 -7.05
N GLY A 145 25.89 -2.97 -7.51
CA GLY A 145 25.02 -2.94 -8.70
C GLY A 145 23.62 -3.52 -8.51
N ALA A 146 23.13 -3.60 -7.27
CA ALA A 146 21.74 -3.89 -6.96
C ALA A 146 20.99 -2.60 -6.63
N ILE A 147 19.66 -2.68 -6.51
CA ILE A 147 18.83 -1.64 -5.92
C ILE A 147 18.31 -2.16 -4.59
N ALA A 148 18.57 -1.44 -3.50
CA ALA A 148 18.04 -1.74 -2.18
C ALA A 148 16.73 -0.97 -1.96
N LEU A 149 15.68 -1.69 -1.61
CA LEU A 149 14.41 -1.12 -1.15
C LEU A 149 14.43 -1.08 0.37
N SER A 150 14.31 0.11 0.93
CA SER A 150 14.17 0.36 2.36
C SER A 150 12.74 0.83 2.66
N PHE A 151 12.24 0.45 3.82
CA PHE A 151 10.87 0.73 4.24
C PHE A 151 10.87 1.62 5.48
N ARG A 152 9.79 2.35 5.70
CA ARG A 152 9.61 3.19 6.89
C ARG A 152 9.86 2.39 8.15
N ASN A 153 10.52 3.02 9.11
CA ASN A 153 10.85 2.39 10.37
C ASN A 153 9.60 1.80 11.05
N GLY A 154 9.75 0.60 11.62
CA GLY A 154 8.66 -0.12 12.28
C GLY A 154 7.68 -0.84 11.34
N THR A 155 7.78 -0.67 10.00
CA THR A 155 6.82 -1.30 9.07
C THR A 155 7.35 -2.56 8.38
N ALA A 156 8.63 -2.87 8.47
CA ALA A 156 9.27 -3.94 7.70
C ALA A 156 9.99 -4.99 8.55
N SER A 157 9.56 -5.21 9.79
CA SER A 157 10.11 -6.28 10.63
C SER A 157 9.78 -7.65 10.08
N ARG A 158 10.77 -8.55 10.05
CA ARG A 158 10.62 -9.97 9.65
C ARG A 158 9.88 -10.14 8.31
N LEU A 159 10.35 -9.44 7.30
CA LEU A 159 9.79 -9.54 5.96
C LEU A 159 9.72 -10.99 5.46
N LYS A 160 8.61 -11.32 4.83
CA LYS A 160 8.33 -12.64 4.24
C LYS A 160 7.54 -12.51 2.96
N ALA A 161 7.78 -13.41 2.01
CA ALA A 161 7.01 -13.53 0.78
C ALA A 161 5.94 -14.62 0.95
N MET A 162 4.67 -14.24 0.84
CA MET A 162 3.54 -15.14 1.09
C MET A 162 2.51 -15.03 -0.03
N GLN A 163 1.82 -16.11 -0.30
CA GLN A 163 0.68 -16.11 -1.22
C GLN A 163 -0.58 -15.63 -0.49
N PRO A 164 -1.27 -14.58 -0.97
CA PRO A 164 -2.55 -14.17 -0.41
C PRO A 164 -3.59 -15.28 -0.42
N ASN A 165 -4.43 -15.34 0.60
CA ASN A 165 -5.52 -16.28 0.67
C ASN A 165 -6.79 -15.71 0.05
N TYR A 166 -7.03 -16.02 -1.20
CA TYR A 166 -8.24 -15.59 -1.93
C TYR A 166 -9.43 -16.56 -1.79
N SER A 167 -9.42 -17.44 -0.80
CA SER A 167 -10.59 -18.30 -0.52
C SER A 167 -11.77 -17.45 -0.03
N LYS A 168 -12.99 -17.81 -0.44
CA LYS A 168 -14.23 -17.23 0.09
C LYS A 168 -14.37 -17.42 1.61
N THR A 169 -13.69 -18.42 2.18
CA THR A 169 -13.66 -18.74 3.60
C THR A 169 -12.52 -18.06 4.37
N ALA A 170 -11.74 -17.19 3.72
CA ALA A 170 -10.72 -16.41 4.42
C ALA A 170 -11.33 -15.61 5.58
N SER A 171 -10.63 -15.59 6.71
CA SER A 171 -11.13 -15.05 7.97
C SER A 171 -10.32 -13.85 8.43
N ALA A 172 -10.97 -12.94 9.14
CA ALA A 172 -10.32 -11.82 9.82
C ALA A 172 -9.45 -12.23 11.02
N ILE A 173 -9.67 -13.44 11.56
CA ILE A 173 -9.03 -13.90 12.80
C ILE A 173 -7.63 -14.49 12.57
N ALA A 174 -7.32 -14.92 11.34
CA ALA A 174 -6.05 -15.53 10.98
C ALA A 174 -5.31 -14.72 9.93
N PRO A 175 -3.98 -14.87 9.80
CA PRO A 175 -3.24 -14.26 8.70
C PRO A 175 -3.87 -14.58 7.34
N ASN A 176 -4.14 -13.56 6.54
CA ASN A 176 -4.81 -13.75 5.25
C ASN A 176 -3.82 -14.15 4.14
N TYR A 177 -3.00 -15.14 4.40
CA TYR A 177 -2.06 -15.68 3.43
C TYR A 177 -1.81 -17.19 3.63
N LYS A 178 -1.26 -17.82 2.61
CA LYS A 178 -0.70 -19.17 2.61
C LYS A 178 0.81 -19.08 2.37
N SER A 179 1.55 -20.10 2.71
CA SER A 179 2.96 -20.20 2.31
C SER A 179 3.09 -20.03 0.81
N ALA A 180 3.95 -19.11 0.37
CA ALA A 180 4.20 -18.92 -1.05
C ALA A 180 4.83 -20.19 -1.64
N PRO A 181 4.38 -20.67 -2.80
CA PRO A 181 5.06 -21.72 -3.51
C PRO A 181 6.52 -21.32 -3.79
N LYS A 182 7.46 -22.25 -3.69
CA LYS A 182 8.89 -22.00 -3.99
C LYS A 182 9.12 -21.39 -5.39
N ALA A 183 8.21 -21.69 -6.32
CA ALA A 183 8.27 -21.23 -7.71
C ALA A 183 7.71 -19.81 -7.95
N THR A 184 7.23 -19.10 -6.92
CA THR A 184 6.62 -17.77 -7.08
C THR A 184 7.36 -16.74 -6.24
N PRO A 185 8.55 -16.30 -6.68
CA PRO A 185 9.33 -15.29 -5.95
C PRO A 185 8.73 -13.88 -6.11
N LEU A 186 9.09 -12.97 -5.23
CA LEU A 186 8.77 -11.53 -5.34
C LEU A 186 9.22 -10.91 -6.67
N SER A 187 10.21 -11.48 -7.33
CA SER A 187 10.72 -11.10 -8.64
C SER A 187 9.64 -11.04 -9.73
N SER A 188 8.60 -11.87 -9.63
CA SER A 188 7.49 -11.88 -10.60
C SER A 188 6.64 -10.61 -10.59
N ILE A 189 6.73 -9.81 -9.54
CA ILE A 189 5.88 -8.65 -9.27
C ILE A 189 6.67 -7.34 -9.09
N SER A 190 8.00 -7.41 -9.08
CA SER A 190 8.90 -6.24 -9.00
C SER A 190 9.48 -5.94 -10.37
N LYS A 191 9.50 -4.66 -10.74
CA LYS A 191 10.05 -4.19 -12.01
C LYS A 191 10.84 -2.90 -11.80
N VAL A 192 11.89 -2.71 -12.60
CA VAL A 192 12.61 -1.44 -12.69
C VAL A 192 12.44 -0.85 -14.09
N ALA A 193 12.51 0.47 -14.20
CA ALA A 193 12.52 1.19 -15.47
C ALA A 193 13.86 1.91 -15.66
N ASN A 194 14.33 1.94 -16.90
CA ASN A 194 15.40 2.83 -17.34
C ASN A 194 14.86 4.24 -17.61
N TYR A 195 15.74 5.18 -17.95
CA TYR A 195 15.38 6.56 -18.28
C TYR A 195 14.46 6.72 -19.50
N SER A 196 14.44 5.74 -20.41
CA SER A 196 13.51 5.72 -21.54
C SER A 196 12.12 5.18 -21.15
N GLY A 197 11.88 4.87 -19.89
CA GLY A 197 10.60 4.39 -19.38
C GLY A 197 10.30 2.92 -19.69
N GLN A 198 11.29 2.16 -20.15
CA GLN A 198 11.11 0.73 -20.42
C GLN A 198 11.21 -0.07 -19.13
N TRP A 199 10.15 -0.84 -18.83
CA TRP A 199 10.06 -1.65 -17.64
C TRP A 199 10.58 -3.06 -17.86
N GLN A 200 11.50 -3.50 -17.01
CA GLN A 200 12.02 -4.86 -17.01
C GLN A 200 11.74 -5.58 -15.68
N ALA A 201 11.58 -6.89 -15.75
CA ALA A 201 11.47 -7.73 -14.57
C ALA A 201 12.84 -7.83 -13.87
N VAL A 202 12.82 -7.96 -12.55
CA VAL A 202 14.03 -8.12 -11.74
C VAL A 202 13.85 -9.23 -10.74
N ASN A 203 14.96 -9.81 -10.27
CA ASN A 203 14.95 -10.67 -9.10
C ASN A 203 14.82 -9.81 -7.85
N ALA A 204 14.05 -10.30 -6.88
CA ALA A 204 13.84 -9.64 -5.59
C ALA A 204 14.13 -10.60 -4.44
N THR A 205 15.09 -10.27 -3.60
CA THR A 205 15.53 -11.10 -2.48
C THR A 205 15.39 -10.34 -1.17
N ILE A 206 14.70 -10.94 -0.21
CA ILE A 206 14.58 -10.37 1.15
C ILE A 206 15.93 -10.51 1.86
N ARG A 207 16.41 -9.40 2.45
CA ARG A 207 17.62 -9.31 3.26
C ARG A 207 17.33 -8.52 4.54
N GLY A 208 17.02 -9.21 5.61
CA GLY A 208 16.57 -8.58 6.85
C GLY A 208 15.29 -7.78 6.63
N ASN A 209 15.34 -6.47 6.88
CA ASN A 209 14.23 -5.53 6.70
C ASN A 209 14.25 -4.80 5.34
N GLN A 210 15.02 -5.31 4.38
CA GLN A 210 15.15 -4.75 3.04
C GLN A 210 14.84 -5.79 1.97
N VAL A 211 14.59 -5.31 0.76
CA VAL A 211 14.53 -6.15 -0.44
C VAL A 211 15.59 -5.67 -1.42
N LEU A 212 16.46 -6.58 -1.87
CA LEU A 212 17.45 -6.31 -2.91
C LEU A 212 16.89 -6.74 -4.27
N LEU A 213 17.01 -5.85 -5.24
CA LEU A 213 16.67 -6.08 -6.64
C LEU A 213 17.96 -6.24 -7.46
N THR A 214 18.00 -7.30 -8.27
CA THR A 214 19.08 -7.57 -9.23
C THR A 214 18.48 -7.84 -10.62
N ALA A 215 19.28 -7.84 -11.67
CA ALA A 215 18.82 -8.23 -12.98
C ALA A 215 18.20 -9.66 -12.98
N ALA A 216 17.36 -9.95 -13.96
CA ALA A 216 16.61 -11.23 -14.00
C ALA A 216 17.53 -12.46 -14.13
N ASP A 217 18.69 -12.32 -14.76
CA ASP A 217 19.72 -13.35 -14.88
C ASP A 217 20.63 -13.45 -13.64
N GLY A 218 20.37 -12.63 -12.61
CA GLY A 218 21.18 -12.55 -11.39
C GLY A 218 22.42 -11.69 -11.49
N SER A 219 22.72 -11.11 -12.68
CA SER A 219 23.80 -10.15 -12.85
C SER A 219 23.51 -8.83 -12.13
N ILE A 220 24.49 -7.95 -12.08
CA ILE A 220 24.26 -6.57 -11.64
C ILE A 220 23.35 -5.85 -12.65
N LEU A 221 22.59 -4.89 -12.18
CA LEU A 221 21.84 -3.96 -13.04
C LEU A 221 22.88 -3.03 -13.69
N ASN A 222 23.38 -3.41 -14.85
CA ASN A 222 24.65 -2.97 -15.47
C ASN A 222 24.76 -1.47 -15.76
N ASP A 223 23.66 -0.76 -15.75
CA ASP A 223 23.69 0.69 -15.86
C ASP A 223 22.95 1.29 -14.68
N LEU A 224 23.65 1.37 -13.55
CA LEU A 224 23.10 1.95 -12.32
C LEU A 224 22.55 3.35 -12.53
N ASN A 225 23.14 4.11 -13.47
CA ASN A 225 22.68 5.44 -13.81
C ASN A 225 21.45 5.43 -14.75
N ALA A 226 21.11 4.28 -15.33
CA ALA A 226 19.99 4.15 -16.26
C ALA A 226 18.69 3.71 -15.59
N MET A 227 18.73 3.15 -14.37
CA MET A 227 17.53 2.72 -13.64
C MET A 227 16.99 3.88 -12.82
N SER A 228 15.84 4.40 -13.25
CA SER A 228 15.26 5.62 -12.64
C SER A 228 14.08 5.37 -11.72
N GLN A 229 13.39 4.24 -11.87
CA GLN A 229 12.18 3.93 -11.11
C GLN A 229 12.05 2.44 -10.77
N VAL A 230 11.41 2.16 -9.64
CA VAL A 230 10.97 0.83 -9.22
C VAL A 230 9.46 0.84 -9.03
N ARG A 231 8.80 -0.24 -9.42
CA ARG A 231 7.39 -0.48 -9.10
C ARG A 231 7.18 -1.87 -8.54
N TYR A 232 6.21 -1.97 -7.63
CA TYR A 232 5.78 -3.19 -6.98
C TYR A 232 4.26 -3.30 -7.05
N LEU A 233 3.73 -4.37 -7.65
CA LEU A 233 2.28 -4.61 -7.84
C LEU A 233 1.53 -3.41 -8.46
N PHE A 234 2.19 -2.59 -9.25
CA PHE A 234 1.66 -1.35 -9.81
C PHE A 234 0.82 -1.65 -11.07
N SER A 235 -0.42 -2.07 -10.84
CA SER A 235 -1.42 -2.39 -11.86
C SER A 235 -2.82 -2.33 -11.23
N GLY A 236 -3.86 -2.06 -12.01
CA GLY A 236 -5.26 -2.02 -11.53
C GLY A 236 -5.69 -3.35 -10.92
N ASN A 237 -5.39 -4.46 -11.58
CA ASN A 237 -5.67 -5.81 -11.08
C ASN A 237 -4.41 -6.69 -11.09
N PRO A 238 -3.45 -6.45 -10.17
CA PRO A 238 -2.21 -7.21 -10.15
C PRO A 238 -2.45 -8.68 -9.83
N LYS A 239 -1.69 -9.56 -10.48
CA LYS A 239 -1.63 -10.98 -10.09
C LYS A 239 -0.78 -11.11 -8.83
N CYS A 240 -1.43 -11.21 -7.67
CA CYS A 240 -0.75 -11.34 -6.39
C CYS A 240 -0.45 -12.83 -6.09
N ALA A 241 0.39 -13.46 -6.90
CA ALA A 241 0.82 -14.83 -6.65
C ALA A 241 1.73 -14.92 -5.41
N SER A 242 2.45 -13.87 -5.12
CA SER A 242 3.22 -13.67 -3.89
C SER A 242 3.19 -12.20 -3.53
N MET A 243 3.11 -11.88 -2.25
CA MET A 243 3.20 -10.52 -1.73
C MET A 243 4.18 -10.48 -0.56
N LEU A 244 4.75 -9.30 -0.35
CA LEU A 244 5.60 -9.02 0.80
C LEU A 244 4.72 -8.71 2.02
N TYR A 245 5.00 -9.38 3.15
CA TYR A 245 4.34 -9.18 4.44
C TYR A 245 5.39 -8.91 5.53
N ASN A 246 4.97 -8.28 6.61
CA ASN A 246 5.77 -8.11 7.82
C ASN A 246 5.32 -9.05 8.96
N ASP A 247 5.85 -8.84 10.16
CA ASP A 247 5.51 -9.61 11.37
C ASP A 247 4.11 -9.34 11.92
N PHE A 248 3.49 -8.19 11.59
CA PHE A 248 2.06 -7.94 11.86
C PHE A 248 1.14 -8.74 10.92
N ASN A 249 1.68 -9.54 10.00
CA ASN A 249 0.96 -10.24 8.93
C ASN A 249 0.17 -9.28 8.01
N LEU A 250 0.68 -8.07 7.82
CA LEU A 250 0.11 -7.07 6.95
C LEU A 250 0.90 -7.00 5.64
N PRO A 251 0.21 -6.91 4.50
CA PRO A 251 0.86 -6.85 3.20
C PRO A 251 1.46 -5.48 2.94
N ALA A 252 2.56 -5.46 2.17
CA ALA A 252 3.13 -4.24 1.64
C ALA A 252 2.14 -3.54 0.69
N SER A 253 2.06 -2.21 0.84
CA SER A 253 1.37 -1.38 -0.14
C SER A 253 2.05 -1.48 -1.51
N PRO A 254 1.29 -1.57 -2.62
CA PRO A 254 1.84 -1.30 -3.95
C PRO A 254 2.45 0.09 -4.02
N PHE A 255 3.47 0.23 -4.86
CA PHE A 255 4.14 1.52 -5.03
C PHE A 255 4.80 1.68 -6.39
N ILE A 256 5.09 2.92 -6.74
CA ILE A 256 6.09 3.34 -7.70
C ILE A 256 7.00 4.37 -7.01
N THR A 257 8.31 4.27 -7.18
CA THR A 257 9.27 5.19 -6.56
C THR A 257 10.47 5.43 -7.46
N ILE A 258 11.11 6.58 -7.32
CA ILE A 258 12.39 6.89 -7.97
C ILE A 258 13.51 6.11 -7.28
N VAL A 259 14.57 5.82 -8.05
CA VAL A 259 15.83 5.28 -7.52
C VAL A 259 16.78 6.46 -7.27
N GLU A 260 17.29 6.56 -6.05
CA GLU A 260 18.26 7.56 -5.59
C GLU A 260 19.68 7.04 -5.70
#